data_ebbd8572307896b76010d415bfa3ea89
#
_entry.id   ebbd8572307896b76010d415bfa3ea89
#
_cell.length_a   1.000
_cell.length_b   1.000
_cell.length_c   1.000
_cell.angle_alpha   90.00
_cell.angle_beta   90.00
_cell.angle_gamma   90.00
#
_symmetry.space_group_name_H-M   'P 1'
#
loop_
_entity.id
_entity.type
_entity.pdbx_description
1 polymer ?
#
loop_
_entity_poly.entity_id
_entity_poly.type
_entity_poly.pdbx_seq_one_letter_code
_entity_poly.pdbx_strand_id
1 'polypeptide(L)'
;AWRIGVTTTDANGALRGGNFTTNPGTFVSRVQVGTSGSGYERGLHNARRGLERALPRGNGAAQLRADAPTVTVILSDEEDQDAKDAGCYQNRGCAQNFTQPWVNFFNGQGGQFQAPPGFDSPGSVFTIINTPEFGCGSAQIAHAYDLTAIGTGGRSESICGRNGQLDYSGLMQDIAQAAAGIASNYRLNDARPIASTFKVGIRRGNGPITVLNRSRTLGF
;
A
#
# COMPACT_ATOMS: atom_id res chain seq x y z
N ALA A 1 -10.59 -12.59 10.81
CA ALA A 1 -10.68 -13.02 9.40
C ALA A 1 -10.30 -11.85 8.50
N TRP A 2 -9.54 -12.09 7.43
CA TRP A 2 -9.19 -11.11 6.40
C TRP A 2 -10.33 -10.93 5.39
N ARG A 3 -10.31 -9.81 4.67
CA ARG A 3 -11.17 -9.55 3.50
C ARG A 3 -10.31 -8.97 2.39
N ILE A 4 -10.45 -9.44 1.16
CA ILE A 4 -9.72 -8.95 0.00
C ILE A 4 -10.71 -8.38 -1.02
N GLY A 5 -10.46 -7.15 -1.48
CA GLY A 5 -11.12 -6.53 -2.63
C GLY A 5 -10.13 -6.48 -3.79
N VAL A 6 -10.62 -6.62 -5.00
CA VAL A 6 -9.83 -6.47 -6.23
C VAL A 6 -10.48 -5.38 -7.09
N THR A 7 -9.67 -4.47 -7.58
CA THR A 7 -10.04 -3.48 -8.60
C THR A 7 -8.98 -3.48 -9.69
N THR A 8 -9.26 -2.90 -10.84
CA THR A 8 -8.29 -2.70 -11.91
C THR A 8 -7.84 -1.25 -11.96
N THR A 9 -6.72 -0.97 -12.61
CA THR A 9 -6.13 0.37 -12.74
C THR A 9 -6.98 1.34 -13.58
N ASP A 10 -8.01 0.84 -14.27
CA ASP A 10 -8.97 1.58 -15.11
C ASP A 10 -10.41 1.60 -14.57
N ALA A 11 -10.71 0.88 -13.49
CA ALA A 11 -12.09 0.66 -13.00
C ALA A 11 -12.67 1.77 -12.11
N ASN A 12 -11.99 2.90 -11.97
CA ASN A 12 -12.39 3.99 -11.06
C ASN A 12 -12.71 3.51 -9.64
N GLY A 13 -11.91 2.54 -9.14
CA GLY A 13 -12.04 1.96 -7.80
C GLY A 13 -13.22 1.02 -7.60
N ALA A 14 -13.93 0.62 -8.66
CA ALA A 14 -15.01 -0.36 -8.54
C ALA A 14 -14.45 -1.74 -8.21
N LEU A 15 -14.98 -2.39 -7.17
CA LEU A 15 -14.58 -3.74 -6.80
C LEU A 15 -15.13 -4.76 -7.81
N ARG A 16 -14.29 -5.65 -8.27
CA ARG A 16 -14.70 -6.80 -9.08
C ARG A 16 -15.60 -7.72 -8.26
N GLY A 17 -16.80 -7.98 -8.77
CA GLY A 17 -17.85 -8.70 -8.07
C GLY A 17 -18.55 -7.87 -6.98
N GLY A 18 -18.36 -6.54 -6.93
CA GLY A 18 -19.11 -5.59 -6.10
C GLY A 18 -18.80 -5.61 -4.60
N ASN A 19 -17.99 -6.54 -4.11
CA ASN A 19 -17.71 -6.71 -2.69
C ASN A 19 -16.33 -7.30 -2.41
N PHE A 20 -15.92 -7.26 -1.13
CA PHE A 20 -14.77 -8.00 -0.64
C PHE A 20 -15.09 -9.51 -0.56
N THR A 21 -14.05 -10.33 -0.54
CA THR A 21 -14.16 -11.78 -0.35
C THR A 21 -13.23 -12.28 0.74
N THR A 22 -13.62 -13.35 1.40
CA THR A 22 -12.78 -14.16 2.29
C THR A 22 -12.41 -15.50 1.66
N ASN A 23 -12.94 -15.78 0.47
CA ASN A 23 -12.71 -17.03 -0.25
C ASN A 23 -11.51 -16.91 -1.20
N PRO A 24 -10.45 -17.72 -1.05
CA PRO A 24 -9.27 -17.68 -1.89
C PRO A 24 -9.56 -17.95 -3.38
N GLY A 25 -10.45 -18.89 -3.70
CA GLY A 25 -10.82 -19.21 -5.08
C GLY A 25 -11.52 -18.03 -5.77
N THR A 26 -12.41 -17.34 -5.06
CA THR A 26 -13.03 -16.10 -5.55
C THR A 26 -12.00 -15.01 -5.76
N PHE A 27 -11.01 -14.87 -4.86
CA PHE A 27 -9.91 -13.92 -5.05
C PHE A 27 -9.10 -14.25 -6.31
N VAL A 28 -8.67 -15.51 -6.47
CA VAL A 28 -7.93 -15.96 -7.66
C VAL A 28 -8.69 -15.65 -8.95
N SER A 29 -9.98 -15.93 -9.00
CA SER A 29 -10.81 -15.63 -10.19
C SER A 29 -10.92 -14.12 -10.46
N ARG A 30 -10.89 -13.29 -9.42
CA ARG A 30 -10.99 -11.83 -9.55
C ARG A 30 -9.69 -11.17 -10.02
N VAL A 31 -8.52 -11.71 -9.66
CA VAL A 31 -7.24 -11.18 -10.12
C VAL A 31 -6.89 -11.58 -11.54
N GLN A 32 -7.56 -12.57 -12.10
CA GLN A 32 -7.43 -12.95 -13.51
C GLN A 32 -8.16 -11.95 -14.41
N VAL A 33 -7.57 -10.77 -14.58
CA VAL A 33 -8.19 -9.65 -15.34
C VAL A 33 -7.93 -9.70 -16.84
N GLY A 34 -6.97 -10.52 -17.29
CA GLY A 34 -6.52 -10.55 -18.70
C GLY A 34 -5.74 -9.29 -19.07
N THR A 35 -5.60 -9.08 -20.38
CA THR A 35 -4.84 -7.97 -20.97
C THR A 35 -5.72 -7.00 -21.77
N SER A 36 -7.05 -7.05 -21.60
CA SER A 36 -8.01 -6.25 -22.36
C SER A 36 -8.38 -4.92 -21.70
N GLY A 37 -7.57 -4.45 -20.75
CA GLY A 37 -7.79 -3.19 -20.04
C GLY A 37 -7.40 -1.95 -20.84
N SER A 38 -7.53 -0.79 -20.22
CA SER A 38 -7.02 0.48 -20.74
C SER A 38 -5.52 0.56 -20.52
N GLY A 39 -4.75 1.04 -21.52
CA GLY A 39 -3.37 1.44 -21.34
C GLY A 39 -3.20 2.75 -20.54
N TYR A 40 -4.29 3.28 -19.97
CA TYR A 40 -4.29 4.47 -19.10
C TYR A 40 -4.40 4.03 -17.65
N GLU A 41 -3.28 3.61 -17.08
CA GLU A 41 -3.24 3.00 -15.75
C GLU A 41 -3.06 4.05 -14.64
N ARG A 42 -4.05 4.12 -13.73
CA ARG A 42 -4.09 5.06 -12.61
C ARG A 42 -4.22 4.31 -11.28
N GLY A 43 -3.18 3.55 -10.94
CA GLY A 43 -3.21 2.64 -9.80
C GLY A 43 -3.44 3.34 -8.46
N LEU A 44 -2.75 4.46 -8.21
CA LEU A 44 -2.94 5.26 -6.99
C LEU A 44 -4.35 5.83 -6.90
N HIS A 45 -4.84 6.41 -8.00
CA HIS A 45 -6.20 6.94 -8.09
C HIS A 45 -7.24 5.85 -7.82
N ASN A 46 -7.13 4.72 -8.48
CA ASN A 46 -8.11 3.64 -8.35
C ASN A 46 -8.05 2.95 -6.99
N ALA A 47 -6.86 2.81 -6.40
CA ALA A 47 -6.72 2.34 -5.03
C ALA A 47 -7.42 3.28 -4.03
N ARG A 48 -7.19 4.59 -4.14
CA ARG A 48 -7.88 5.60 -3.33
C ARG A 48 -9.40 5.50 -3.49
N ARG A 49 -9.90 5.51 -4.72
CA ARG A 49 -11.33 5.43 -5.02
C ARG A 49 -11.97 4.14 -4.50
N GLY A 50 -11.24 3.02 -4.58
CA GLY A 50 -11.68 1.74 -4.01
C GLY A 50 -11.85 1.80 -2.50
N LEU A 51 -10.92 2.42 -1.81
CA LEU A 51 -10.99 2.63 -0.37
C LEU A 51 -12.12 3.60 0.01
N GLU A 52 -12.26 4.72 -0.70
CA GLU A 52 -13.37 5.68 -0.48
C GLU A 52 -14.74 5.03 -0.64
N ARG A 53 -14.93 4.19 -1.66
CA ARG A 53 -16.18 3.44 -1.90
C ARG A 53 -16.48 2.41 -0.82
N ALA A 54 -15.45 1.91 -0.15
CA ALA A 54 -15.57 0.92 0.92
C ALA A 54 -15.85 1.54 2.31
N LEU A 55 -16.03 2.84 2.38
CA LEU A 55 -16.42 3.57 3.58
C LEU A 55 -17.93 3.83 3.61
N PRO A 56 -18.51 4.10 4.80
CA PRO A 56 -17.85 4.02 6.10
C PRO A 56 -17.46 2.60 6.48
N ARG A 57 -16.47 2.46 7.41
CA ARG A 57 -16.07 1.15 7.93
C ARG A 57 -17.24 0.44 8.61
N GLY A 58 -17.31 -0.87 8.48
CA GLY A 58 -18.40 -1.65 9.05
C GLY A 58 -18.32 -3.14 8.75
N ASN A 59 -19.43 -3.83 8.92
CA ASN A 59 -19.53 -5.27 8.70
C ASN A 59 -20.14 -5.65 7.35
N GLY A 60 -20.56 -4.70 6.55
CA GLY A 60 -21.09 -4.95 5.20
C GLY A 60 -20.05 -5.59 4.28
N ALA A 61 -20.53 -6.39 3.32
CA ALA A 61 -19.64 -7.13 2.40
C ALA A 61 -18.76 -6.23 1.51
N ALA A 62 -19.24 -5.00 1.23
CA ALA A 62 -18.50 -4.01 0.44
C ALA A 62 -17.76 -2.97 1.31
N GLN A 63 -17.73 -3.15 2.64
CA GLN A 63 -17.12 -2.19 3.55
C GLN A 63 -15.78 -2.67 4.07
N LEU A 64 -14.87 -1.72 4.33
CA LEU A 64 -13.68 -1.95 5.14
C LEU A 64 -14.10 -2.31 6.57
N ARG A 65 -13.40 -3.24 7.20
CA ARG A 65 -13.65 -3.59 8.59
C ARG A 65 -13.31 -2.44 9.52
N ALA A 66 -14.12 -2.27 10.58
CA ALA A 66 -13.93 -1.19 11.55
C ALA A 66 -12.62 -1.34 12.36
N ASP A 67 -12.19 -2.56 12.59
CA ASP A 67 -11.13 -2.96 13.53
C ASP A 67 -9.88 -3.53 12.85
N ALA A 68 -9.75 -3.41 11.53
CA ALA A 68 -8.67 -4.02 10.79
C ALA A 68 -7.78 -2.97 10.09
N PRO A 69 -6.47 -3.20 10.07
CA PRO A 69 -5.58 -2.39 9.24
C PRO A 69 -5.94 -2.55 7.77
N THR A 70 -5.61 -1.54 6.97
CA THR A 70 -5.81 -1.56 5.54
C THR A 70 -4.47 -1.81 4.85
N VAL A 71 -4.44 -2.74 3.93
CA VAL A 71 -3.28 -2.99 3.07
C VAL A 71 -3.71 -2.86 1.63
N THR A 72 -2.98 -2.08 0.86
CA THR A 72 -3.16 -1.91 -0.57
C THR A 72 -2.00 -2.56 -1.30
N VAL A 73 -2.29 -3.39 -2.30
CA VAL A 73 -1.26 -3.98 -3.18
C VAL A 73 -1.53 -3.50 -4.60
N ILE A 74 -0.53 -2.89 -5.23
CA ILE A 74 -0.59 -2.42 -6.62
C ILE A 74 0.34 -3.30 -7.46
N LEU A 75 -0.20 -3.83 -8.56
CA LEU A 75 0.55 -4.55 -9.59
C LEU A 75 0.44 -3.76 -10.88
N SER A 76 1.59 -3.34 -11.44
CA SER A 76 1.63 -2.62 -12.72
C SER A 76 3.01 -2.77 -13.37
N ASP A 77 3.05 -2.83 -14.69
CA ASP A 77 4.27 -2.80 -15.49
C ASP A 77 4.61 -1.40 -16.01
N GLU A 78 3.77 -0.40 -15.67
CA GLU A 78 3.96 1.00 -16.04
C GLU A 78 4.06 1.94 -14.83
N GLU A 79 4.49 3.18 -15.10
CA GLU A 79 4.37 4.29 -14.15
C GLU A 79 2.91 4.73 -14.03
N ASP A 80 2.51 5.23 -12.85
CA ASP A 80 1.19 5.81 -12.64
C ASP A 80 0.90 6.95 -13.65
N GLN A 81 -0.24 6.86 -14.32
CA GLN A 81 -0.56 7.81 -15.39
C GLN A 81 -0.74 9.24 -14.86
N ASP A 82 -1.27 9.42 -13.65
CA ASP A 82 -1.37 10.75 -13.05
C ASP A 82 0.02 11.36 -12.80
N ALA A 83 1.02 10.53 -12.49
CA ALA A 83 2.42 10.98 -12.37
C ALA A 83 3.00 11.33 -13.75
N LYS A 84 2.71 10.56 -14.78
CA LYS A 84 3.11 10.89 -16.17
C LYS A 84 2.49 12.22 -16.63
N ASP A 85 1.21 12.41 -16.40
CA ASP A 85 0.47 13.63 -16.75
C ASP A 85 0.96 14.87 -15.98
N ALA A 86 1.47 14.66 -14.76
CA ALA A 86 2.13 15.70 -13.97
C ALA A 86 3.58 16.01 -14.42
N GLY A 87 4.06 15.37 -15.49
CA GLY A 87 5.42 15.56 -16.01
C GLY A 87 6.51 14.81 -15.23
N CYS A 88 6.14 13.87 -14.37
CA CYS A 88 7.08 13.13 -13.51
C CYS A 88 7.63 11.83 -14.16
N TYR A 89 7.36 11.61 -15.43
CA TYR A 89 7.83 10.43 -16.15
C TYR A 89 9.34 10.25 -16.04
N GLN A 90 9.80 9.10 -15.57
CA GLN A 90 11.22 8.78 -15.34
C GLN A 90 11.99 9.80 -14.47
N ASN A 91 11.29 10.59 -13.68
CA ASN A 91 11.88 11.62 -12.82
C ASN A 91 11.53 11.37 -11.35
N ARG A 92 12.42 10.69 -10.62
CA ARG A 92 12.22 10.36 -9.21
C ARG A 92 12.05 11.59 -8.32
N GLY A 93 12.77 12.68 -8.60
CA GLY A 93 12.67 13.93 -7.83
C GLY A 93 11.30 14.59 -7.99
N CYS A 94 10.77 14.61 -9.20
CA CYS A 94 9.39 15.06 -9.47
C CYS A 94 8.38 14.13 -8.79
N ALA A 95 8.53 12.82 -8.95
CA ALA A 95 7.65 11.82 -8.37
C ALA A 95 7.58 11.93 -6.83
N GLN A 96 8.66 12.32 -6.16
CA GLN A 96 8.69 12.49 -4.71
C GLN A 96 7.71 13.58 -4.24
N ASN A 97 7.63 14.70 -4.94
CA ASN A 97 6.66 15.76 -4.64
C ASN A 97 5.24 15.34 -5.02
N PHE A 98 5.09 14.71 -6.19
CA PHE A 98 3.80 14.19 -6.67
C PHE A 98 3.17 13.19 -5.70
N THR A 99 3.97 12.32 -5.08
CA THR A 99 3.45 11.23 -4.25
C THR A 99 3.06 11.64 -2.83
N GLN A 100 3.51 12.81 -2.34
CA GLN A 100 3.24 13.23 -0.96
C GLN A 100 1.74 13.26 -0.60
N PRO A 101 0.82 13.76 -1.45
CA PRO A 101 -0.62 13.69 -1.18
C PRO A 101 -1.16 12.26 -1.08
N TRP A 102 -0.63 11.33 -1.87
CA TRP A 102 -1.01 9.93 -1.84
C TRP A 102 -0.54 9.25 -0.56
N VAL A 103 0.72 9.49 -0.17
CA VAL A 103 1.29 9.00 1.10
C VAL A 103 0.45 9.49 2.29
N ASN A 104 0.11 10.79 2.30
CA ASN A 104 -0.73 11.35 3.36
C ASN A 104 -2.11 10.68 3.40
N PHE A 105 -2.75 10.47 2.24
CA PHE A 105 -4.03 9.77 2.16
C PHE A 105 -3.95 8.36 2.75
N PHE A 106 -3.01 7.54 2.28
CA PHE A 106 -2.88 6.15 2.76
C PHE A 106 -2.48 6.07 4.23
N ASN A 107 -1.79 7.06 4.76
CA ASN A 107 -1.47 7.18 6.19
C ASN A 107 -2.64 7.73 7.04
N GLY A 108 -3.82 7.94 6.46
CA GLY A 108 -4.97 8.51 7.17
C GLY A 108 -4.79 9.98 7.55
N GLN A 109 -3.82 10.65 6.95
CA GLN A 109 -3.54 12.07 7.19
C GLN A 109 -4.34 12.95 6.23
N GLY A 110 -4.77 14.10 6.71
CA GLY A 110 -5.41 15.11 5.86
C GLY A 110 -4.41 15.72 4.86
N GLY A 111 -4.92 16.34 3.81
CA GLY A 111 -4.10 16.99 2.79
C GLY A 111 -4.90 17.28 1.52
N GLN A 112 -4.23 17.28 0.37
CA GLN A 112 -4.87 17.50 -0.93
C GLN A 112 -6.00 16.50 -1.20
N PHE A 113 -5.82 15.24 -0.77
CA PHE A 113 -6.88 14.25 -0.73
C PHE A 113 -7.36 14.16 0.71
N GLN A 114 -8.52 14.77 0.98
CA GLN A 114 -9.12 14.66 2.30
C GLN A 114 -9.46 13.19 2.57
N ALA A 115 -8.86 12.62 3.61
CA ALA A 115 -9.24 11.29 4.05
C ALA A 115 -10.72 11.30 4.45
N PRO A 116 -11.56 10.43 3.87
CA PRO A 116 -12.98 10.41 4.23
C PRO A 116 -13.16 10.07 5.71
N PRO A 117 -14.26 10.50 6.35
CA PRO A 117 -14.57 10.09 7.69
C PRO A 117 -14.51 8.57 7.86
N GLY A 118 -13.79 8.09 8.87
CA GLY A 118 -13.60 6.66 9.11
C GLY A 118 -12.40 6.03 8.39
N PHE A 119 -11.60 6.81 7.65
CA PHE A 119 -10.30 6.39 7.14
C PHE A 119 -9.18 7.07 7.95
N ASP A 120 -9.18 6.75 9.24
CA ASP A 120 -8.30 7.33 10.26
C ASP A 120 -7.16 6.38 10.69
N SER A 121 -7.15 5.18 10.14
CA SER A 121 -6.09 4.19 10.41
C SER A 121 -5.06 4.21 9.29
N PRO A 122 -3.77 4.29 9.63
CA PRO A 122 -2.71 4.16 8.64
C PRO A 122 -2.85 2.86 7.84
N GLY A 123 -2.70 2.97 6.52
CA GLY A 123 -2.66 1.83 5.62
C GLY A 123 -1.27 1.70 5.02
N SER A 124 -0.80 0.49 4.78
CA SER A 124 0.44 0.23 4.05
C SER A 124 0.16 -0.06 2.59
N VAL A 125 0.98 0.50 1.71
CA VAL A 125 0.97 0.21 0.27
C VAL A 125 2.16 -0.67 -0.07
N PHE A 126 1.91 -1.79 -0.73
CA PHE A 126 2.93 -2.66 -1.30
C PHE A 126 2.79 -2.66 -2.81
N THR A 127 3.88 -2.81 -3.54
CA THR A 127 3.81 -2.78 -4.99
C THR A 127 4.64 -3.89 -5.63
N ILE A 128 4.15 -4.42 -6.75
CA ILE A 128 4.89 -5.30 -7.65
C ILE A 128 4.96 -4.56 -8.98
N ILE A 129 6.12 -4.01 -9.28
CA ILE A 129 6.31 -3.01 -10.35
C ILE A 129 7.66 -3.16 -11.01
N ASN A 130 7.91 -2.41 -12.08
CA ASN A 130 9.27 -2.20 -12.55
C ASN A 130 9.99 -1.24 -11.61
N THR A 131 10.81 -1.79 -10.71
CA THR A 131 11.49 -1.01 -9.67
C THR A 131 12.71 -0.26 -10.21
N PRO A 132 13.08 0.87 -9.57
CA PRO A 132 14.31 1.60 -9.94
C PRO A 132 15.60 0.78 -9.76
N GLU A 133 15.58 -0.20 -8.87
CA GLU A 133 16.75 -1.01 -8.50
C GLU A 133 16.91 -2.24 -9.39
N PHE A 134 15.81 -2.88 -9.76
CA PHE A 134 15.79 -4.12 -10.56
C PHE A 134 14.86 -3.94 -11.76
N GLY A 135 15.28 -3.10 -12.71
CA GLY A 135 14.48 -2.78 -13.88
C GLY A 135 14.31 -3.94 -14.86
N CYS A 136 13.20 -3.94 -15.54
CA CYS A 136 12.82 -4.93 -16.55
C CYS A 136 12.96 -4.38 -17.98
N GLY A 137 14.14 -4.20 -18.48
CA GLY A 137 14.36 -3.87 -19.89
C GLY A 137 13.49 -2.74 -20.45
N SER A 138 12.41 -3.07 -21.15
CA SER A 138 11.53 -2.10 -21.83
C SER A 138 10.40 -1.55 -20.95
N ALA A 139 10.15 -2.11 -19.77
CA ALA A 139 9.10 -1.63 -18.89
C ALA A 139 9.46 -0.26 -18.28
N GLN A 140 8.44 0.54 -17.98
CA GLN A 140 8.63 1.87 -17.41
C GLN A 140 8.98 1.75 -15.91
N ILE A 141 10.00 2.49 -15.45
CA ILE A 141 10.29 2.54 -14.02
C ILE A 141 9.18 3.30 -13.31
N ALA A 142 8.56 2.65 -12.32
CA ALA A 142 7.38 3.14 -11.62
C ALA A 142 7.74 3.85 -10.31
N HIS A 143 8.30 5.05 -10.44
CA HIS A 143 8.75 5.85 -9.30
C HIS A 143 7.64 6.26 -8.33
N ALA A 144 6.45 6.61 -8.86
CA ALA A 144 5.35 7.07 -8.02
C ALA A 144 4.81 5.94 -7.14
N TYR A 145 4.69 4.73 -7.67
CA TYR A 145 4.29 3.56 -6.89
C TYR A 145 5.34 3.20 -5.83
N ASP A 146 6.64 3.17 -6.22
CA ASP A 146 7.74 2.87 -5.30
C ASP A 146 7.78 3.85 -4.12
N LEU A 147 7.74 5.16 -4.41
CA LEU A 147 7.79 6.19 -3.38
C LEU A 147 6.56 6.17 -2.47
N THR A 148 5.38 5.84 -3.00
CA THR A 148 4.16 5.68 -2.20
C THR A 148 4.28 4.47 -1.27
N ALA A 149 4.79 3.34 -1.77
CA ALA A 149 5.03 2.16 -0.94
C ALA A 149 5.99 2.48 0.21
N ILE A 150 7.14 3.07 -0.09
CA ILE A 150 8.13 3.49 0.91
C ILE A 150 7.53 4.46 1.94
N GLY A 151 6.80 5.48 1.47
CA GLY A 151 6.22 6.53 2.32
C GLY A 151 5.12 6.05 3.26
N THR A 152 4.51 4.90 2.98
CA THR A 152 3.46 4.28 3.79
C THR A 152 3.95 3.09 4.63
N GLY A 153 5.27 2.89 4.70
CA GLY A 153 5.87 1.79 5.47
C GLY A 153 5.75 0.41 4.84
N GLY A 154 5.31 0.33 3.59
CA GLY A 154 5.40 -0.88 2.78
C GLY A 154 6.69 -0.92 1.95
N ARG A 155 6.71 -1.73 0.90
CA ARG A 155 7.82 -1.83 -0.02
C ARG A 155 7.40 -2.27 -1.41
N SER A 156 8.32 -2.10 -2.36
CA SER A 156 8.19 -2.57 -3.73
C SER A 156 8.98 -3.86 -3.95
N GLU A 157 8.49 -4.70 -4.87
CA GLU A 157 9.21 -5.82 -5.42
C GLU A 157 9.17 -5.74 -6.96
N SER A 158 10.22 -6.25 -7.61
CA SER A 158 10.30 -6.17 -9.06
C SER A 158 9.33 -7.15 -9.73
N ILE A 159 8.55 -6.67 -10.69
CA ILE A 159 7.69 -7.50 -11.53
C ILE A 159 8.50 -8.51 -12.39
N CYS A 160 9.77 -8.22 -12.65
CA CYS A 160 10.69 -9.11 -13.36
C CYS A 160 11.54 -9.98 -12.44
N GLY A 161 11.32 -9.88 -11.14
CA GLY A 161 12.10 -10.61 -10.15
C GLY A 161 13.53 -10.08 -10.03
N ARG A 162 14.33 -10.79 -9.24
CA ARG A 162 15.76 -10.54 -9.07
C ARG A 162 16.52 -11.57 -9.89
N ASN A 163 17.41 -11.11 -10.78
CA ASN A 163 18.16 -11.99 -11.67
C ASN A 163 17.30 -12.97 -12.47
N GLY A 164 16.09 -12.53 -12.89
CA GLY A 164 15.15 -13.37 -13.63
C GLY A 164 14.40 -14.41 -12.80
N GLN A 165 14.56 -14.41 -11.48
CA GLN A 165 13.80 -15.27 -10.58
C GLN A 165 12.65 -14.50 -9.93
N LEU A 166 11.42 -14.99 -10.10
CA LEU A 166 10.22 -14.44 -9.47
C LEU A 166 10.06 -15.09 -8.08
N ASP A 167 10.44 -14.38 -7.04
CA ASP A 167 10.20 -14.80 -5.64
C ASP A 167 9.58 -13.63 -4.87
N TYR A 168 8.29 -13.73 -4.62
CA TYR A 168 7.53 -12.77 -3.84
C TYR A 168 7.25 -13.22 -2.41
N SER A 169 7.87 -14.33 -1.94
CA SER A 169 7.60 -14.90 -0.62
C SER A 169 7.83 -13.90 0.50
N GLY A 170 8.93 -13.14 0.44
CA GLY A 170 9.22 -12.09 1.42
C GLY A 170 8.20 -10.95 1.38
N LEU A 171 7.77 -10.51 0.19
CA LEU A 171 6.73 -9.49 0.05
C LEU A 171 5.40 -9.99 0.61
N MET A 172 5.02 -11.22 0.31
CA MET A 172 3.77 -11.81 0.82
C MET A 172 3.77 -11.94 2.34
N GLN A 173 4.93 -12.24 2.93
CA GLN A 173 5.09 -12.27 4.39
C GLN A 173 4.89 -10.88 5.01
N ASP A 174 5.48 -9.83 4.44
CA ASP A 174 5.32 -8.46 4.92
C ASP A 174 3.86 -7.97 4.76
N ILE A 175 3.21 -8.29 3.64
CA ILE A 175 1.77 -8.02 3.42
C ILE A 175 0.93 -8.73 4.50
N ALA A 176 1.21 -9.98 4.78
CA ALA A 176 0.48 -10.73 5.80
C ALA A 176 0.66 -10.15 7.21
N GLN A 177 1.87 -9.72 7.56
CA GLN A 177 2.17 -9.05 8.83
C GLN A 177 1.45 -7.71 8.94
N ALA A 178 1.49 -6.88 7.90
CA ALA A 178 0.78 -5.61 7.85
C ALA A 178 -0.74 -5.81 7.98
N ALA A 179 -1.31 -6.80 7.26
CA ALA A 179 -2.73 -7.14 7.33
C ALA A 179 -3.16 -7.71 8.70
N ALA A 180 -2.23 -8.32 9.43
CA ALA A 180 -2.46 -8.78 10.80
C ALA A 180 -2.35 -7.64 11.84
N GLY A 181 -1.98 -6.43 11.42
CA GLY A 181 -1.73 -5.30 12.32
C GLY A 181 -0.40 -5.40 13.07
N ILE A 182 0.49 -6.25 12.62
CA ILE A 182 1.84 -6.37 13.15
C ILE A 182 2.69 -5.36 12.39
N ALA A 183 3.08 -4.29 13.06
CA ALA A 183 3.95 -3.29 12.46
C ALA A 183 5.31 -3.89 12.16
N SER A 184 5.63 -4.03 10.88
CA SER A 184 6.87 -4.67 10.45
C SER A 184 8.08 -3.74 10.48
N ASN A 185 7.92 -2.45 10.20
CA ASN A 185 9.04 -1.50 10.20
C ASN A 185 8.56 -0.07 10.44
N TYR A 186 8.92 0.52 11.57
CA TYR A 186 8.80 1.96 11.79
C TYR A 186 10.08 2.65 11.30
N ARG A 187 9.96 3.53 10.30
CA ARG A 187 11.05 4.44 9.97
C ARG A 187 11.08 5.56 11.01
N LEU A 188 12.22 5.69 11.67
CA LEU A 188 12.49 6.84 12.50
C LEU A 188 12.96 7.99 11.62
N ASN A 189 12.49 9.21 11.89
CA ASN A 189 12.94 10.42 11.21
C ASN A 189 14.43 10.74 11.51
N ASP A 190 14.96 10.14 12.57
CA ASP A 190 16.38 10.25 12.92
C ASP A 190 17.14 9.01 12.45
N ALA A 191 18.15 9.21 11.63
CA ALA A 191 18.96 8.14 11.05
C ALA A 191 19.85 7.41 12.08
N ARG A 192 20.01 7.92 13.29
CA ARG A 192 20.94 7.36 14.31
C ARG A 192 20.41 7.48 15.73
N PRO A 193 19.29 6.85 16.09
CA PRO A 193 18.83 6.86 17.47
C PRO A 193 19.85 6.13 18.36
N ILE A 194 20.15 6.70 19.51
CA ILE A 194 20.99 6.03 20.51
C ILE A 194 20.16 4.89 21.10
N ALA A 195 20.55 3.66 20.83
CA ALA A 195 19.76 2.47 21.16
C ALA A 195 19.38 2.39 22.66
N SER A 196 20.24 2.90 23.56
CA SER A 196 19.99 2.90 25.00
C SER A 196 18.88 3.86 25.46
N THR A 197 18.56 4.87 24.65
CA THR A 197 17.53 5.88 24.97
C THR A 197 16.20 5.62 24.29
N PHE A 198 16.14 4.60 23.42
CA PHE A 198 14.96 4.31 22.64
C PHE A 198 13.85 3.70 23.51
N LYS A 199 12.66 4.31 23.51
CA LYS A 199 11.46 3.82 24.18
C LYS A 199 10.33 3.76 23.17
N VAL A 200 9.64 2.63 23.09
CA VAL A 200 8.42 2.46 22.26
C VAL A 200 7.22 2.49 23.18
N GLY A 201 6.26 3.34 22.85
CA GLY A 201 4.96 3.39 23.52
C GLY A 201 3.85 3.11 22.52
N ILE A 202 2.88 2.29 22.93
CA ILE A 202 1.65 2.04 22.16
C ILE A 202 0.52 2.87 22.74
N ARG A 203 -0.17 3.62 21.88
CA ARG A 203 -1.45 4.26 22.20
C ARG A 203 -2.55 3.62 21.37
N ARG A 204 -3.61 3.15 21.98
CA ARG A 204 -4.81 2.67 21.30
C ARG A 204 -5.89 3.75 21.35
N GLY A 205 -6.21 4.33 20.19
CA GLY A 205 -7.12 5.48 20.10
C GLY A 205 -6.65 6.66 20.97
N ASN A 206 -7.53 7.25 21.75
CA ASN A 206 -7.23 8.34 22.68
C ASN A 206 -6.81 7.84 24.08
N GLY A 207 -6.53 6.55 24.25
CA GLY A 207 -6.11 5.96 25.52
C GLY A 207 -4.70 6.37 25.96
N PRO A 208 -4.28 5.96 27.17
CA PRO A 208 -2.95 6.23 27.66
C PRO A 208 -1.86 5.53 26.84
N ILE A 209 -0.66 6.10 26.81
CA ILE A 209 0.50 5.46 26.19
C ILE A 209 1.00 4.35 27.12
N THR A 210 1.03 3.12 26.64
CA THR A 210 1.69 2.00 27.32
C THR A 210 3.11 1.85 26.77
N VAL A 211 4.12 2.05 27.60
CA VAL A 211 5.52 1.86 27.19
C VAL A 211 5.82 0.37 27.16
N LEU A 212 6.36 -0.10 26.03
CA LEU A 212 6.80 -1.48 25.87
C LEU A 212 8.15 -1.71 26.53
N ASN A 213 8.27 -2.81 27.25
CA ASN A 213 9.56 -3.23 27.79
C ASN A 213 10.46 -3.74 26.67
N ARG A 214 11.72 -3.32 26.70
CA ARG A 214 12.73 -3.76 25.76
C ARG A 214 12.98 -5.27 25.92
N SER A 215 12.89 -6.04 24.84
CA SER A 215 13.14 -7.47 24.85
C SER A 215 14.01 -7.88 23.67
N ARG A 216 15.02 -8.73 23.93
CA ARG A 216 15.88 -9.30 22.88
C ARG A 216 15.22 -10.46 22.13
N THR A 217 14.16 -11.03 22.70
CA THR A 217 13.51 -12.25 22.17
C THR A 217 12.10 -12.01 21.62
N LEU A 218 11.41 -10.97 22.08
CA LEU A 218 10.02 -10.67 21.68
C LEU A 218 9.91 -9.39 20.81
N GLY A 219 11.03 -8.89 20.33
CA GLY A 219 11.09 -7.88 19.29
C GLY A 219 10.62 -6.49 19.69
N PHE A 220 11.44 -5.80 20.46
CA PHE A 220 11.58 -4.35 20.46
C PHE A 220 12.88 -4.03 21.19
#